data_13ec2082c9c801894d5448394fb9d9b1
#
_entry.id   13ec2082c9c801894d5448394fb9d9b1
#
_cell.length_a   1.000
_cell.length_b   1.000
_cell.length_c   1.000
_cell.angle_alpha   90.00
_cell.angle_beta   90.00
_cell.angle_gamma   90.00
#
_symmetry.space_group_name_H-M   'P 1'
#
loop_
_entity.id
_entity.type
_entity.pdbx_description
1 polymer ?
#
loop_
_entity_poly.entity_id
_entity_poly.type
_entity_poly.pdbx_seq_one_letter_code
_entity_poly.pdbx_strand_id
1 'polypeptide(L)'
;MTEKTFTFTQAHSHTETKWDDRRTCEFDELAQLFTTPTIGPKAGPSFTPAVFRSTERKMDVADQIDIAVLDSDCGHTLEEIHTAITGKGWPAIVHSTHSHLRATTDITAAPYEKWVAQNAGESVEDYLLEKKGCLPRVWSGARIVGESGMGPARKLTIEHQPCPKFRILLPLAKPWRAADFADQFAANACWRERIGALAHALNLDHDESCVDTSRLFFLPRIATSASPFEFAVIK
;
A
#
# COMPACT_ATOMS: atom_id res chain seq x y z
N MET A 1 6.88 -12.72 30.71
CA MET A 1 6.34 -11.55 29.98
C MET A 1 5.36 -12.12 28.98
N THR A 2 4.11 -11.66 28.96
CA THR A 2 3.16 -12.05 27.91
C THR A 2 3.65 -11.51 26.59
N GLU A 3 3.84 -12.39 25.60
CA GLU A 3 4.17 -11.98 24.24
C GLU A 3 3.08 -11.06 23.70
N LYS A 4 3.50 -10.02 22.98
CA LYS A 4 2.59 -9.02 22.44
C LYS A 4 1.84 -9.59 21.24
N THR A 5 0.53 -9.54 21.29
CA THR A 5 -0.33 -9.95 20.18
C THR A 5 -0.87 -8.74 19.40
N PHE A 6 -1.22 -8.97 18.15
CA PHE A 6 -1.75 -7.99 17.19
C PHE A 6 -3.06 -8.51 16.64
N THR A 7 -4.08 -7.66 16.62
CA THR A 7 -5.40 -8.01 16.12
C THR A 7 -5.73 -7.20 14.87
N PHE A 8 -6.27 -7.86 13.85
CA PHE A 8 -6.73 -7.27 12.61
C PHE A 8 -7.95 -8.05 12.09
N THR A 9 -8.63 -7.53 11.06
CA THR A 9 -9.80 -8.19 10.50
C THR A 9 -9.50 -8.70 9.10
N GLN A 10 -9.94 -9.93 8.78
CA GLN A 10 -9.76 -10.57 7.47
C GLN A 10 -11.09 -10.76 6.75
N ALA A 11 -10.99 -10.98 5.43
CA ALA A 11 -12.10 -11.43 4.58
C ALA A 11 -11.56 -12.34 3.47
N HIS A 12 -12.35 -13.33 3.05
CA HIS A 12 -11.97 -14.22 1.94
C HIS A 12 -11.99 -13.52 0.59
N SER A 13 -12.74 -12.41 0.48
CA SER A 13 -12.81 -11.57 -0.71
C SER A 13 -12.95 -10.11 -0.35
N HIS A 14 -12.39 -9.24 -1.18
CA HIS A 14 -12.54 -7.79 -1.07
C HIS A 14 -14.00 -7.30 -1.27
N THR A 15 -14.87 -8.13 -1.84
CA THR A 15 -16.30 -7.85 -2.06
C THR A 15 -17.18 -8.27 -0.90
N GLU A 16 -16.63 -8.86 0.16
CA GLU A 16 -17.41 -9.22 1.33
C GLU A 16 -18.00 -8.00 2.02
N THR A 17 -19.24 -8.15 2.45
CA THR A 17 -19.99 -7.11 3.17
C THR A 17 -19.85 -7.23 4.68
N LYS A 18 -19.49 -8.43 5.17
CA LYS A 18 -19.25 -8.69 6.60
C LYS A 18 -17.78 -8.81 6.89
N TRP A 19 -17.32 -8.04 7.87
CA TRP A 19 -15.91 -7.93 8.29
C TRP A 19 -15.81 -8.20 9.80
N ASP A 20 -16.13 -9.43 10.19
CA ASP A 20 -16.17 -9.90 11.58
C ASP A 20 -15.17 -11.02 11.88
N ASP A 21 -14.43 -11.51 10.87
CA ASP A 21 -13.34 -12.48 11.06
C ASP A 21 -12.11 -11.78 11.66
N ARG A 22 -12.06 -11.69 12.99
CA ARG A 22 -10.96 -11.11 13.74
C ARG A 22 -9.88 -12.15 13.97
N ARG A 23 -8.68 -11.82 13.56
CA ARG A 23 -7.50 -12.65 13.79
C ARG A 23 -6.57 -11.95 14.77
N THR A 24 -6.16 -12.69 15.81
CA THR A 24 -5.15 -12.26 16.78
C THR A 24 -3.97 -13.21 16.70
N CYS A 25 -2.76 -12.69 16.56
CA CYS A 25 -1.54 -13.49 16.43
C CYS A 25 -0.34 -12.75 17.03
N GLU A 26 0.71 -13.50 17.32
CA GLU A 26 2.02 -12.97 17.71
C GLU A 26 2.80 -12.48 16.50
N PHE A 27 3.93 -11.78 16.72
CA PHE A 27 4.72 -11.20 15.65
C PHE A 27 5.24 -12.24 14.65
N ASP A 28 5.66 -13.40 15.09
CA ASP A 28 6.20 -14.43 14.20
C ASP A 28 5.12 -15.09 13.35
N GLU A 29 3.92 -15.29 13.89
CA GLU A 29 2.76 -15.76 13.11
C GLU A 29 2.31 -14.71 12.09
N LEU A 30 2.32 -13.42 12.48
CA LEU A 30 2.05 -12.31 11.58
C LEU A 30 3.09 -12.29 10.44
N ALA A 31 4.37 -12.43 10.77
CA ALA A 31 5.45 -12.49 9.80
C ALA A 31 5.25 -13.66 8.82
N GLN A 32 4.93 -14.84 9.30
CA GLN A 32 4.67 -15.99 8.45
C GLN A 32 3.50 -15.74 7.48
N LEU A 33 2.41 -15.15 7.96
CA LEU A 33 1.25 -14.83 7.13
C LEU A 33 1.61 -13.86 5.99
N PHE A 34 2.41 -12.82 6.27
CA PHE A 34 2.72 -11.78 5.31
C PHE A 34 3.98 -12.02 4.48
N THR A 35 4.73 -13.08 4.76
CA THR A 35 5.89 -13.51 3.94
C THR A 35 5.65 -14.78 3.14
N THR A 36 4.43 -15.34 3.21
CA THR A 36 4.05 -16.56 2.47
C THR A 36 2.97 -16.21 1.44
N PRO A 37 3.36 -15.91 0.18
CA PRO A 37 2.39 -15.51 -0.83
C PRO A 37 1.58 -16.69 -1.36
N THR A 38 0.33 -16.41 -1.77
CA THR A 38 -0.48 -17.36 -2.53
C THR A 38 -0.47 -17.02 -4.02
N ILE A 39 -0.61 -18.02 -4.90
CA ILE A 39 -0.70 -17.81 -6.34
C ILE A 39 -2.14 -17.45 -6.73
N GLY A 40 -2.31 -16.44 -7.55
CA GLY A 40 -3.61 -16.07 -8.10
C GLY A 40 -3.72 -14.59 -8.51
N PRO A 41 -4.91 -14.14 -8.93
CA PRO A 41 -5.14 -12.76 -9.34
C PRO A 41 -4.92 -11.79 -8.17
N LYS A 42 -4.68 -10.50 -8.46
CA LYS A 42 -4.46 -9.46 -7.45
C LYS A 42 -5.61 -9.40 -6.42
N ALA A 43 -6.85 -9.42 -6.92
CA ALA A 43 -8.04 -9.44 -6.08
C ALA A 43 -8.28 -10.82 -5.47
N GLY A 44 -8.51 -10.88 -4.16
CA GLY A 44 -8.71 -12.14 -3.42
C GLY A 44 -8.82 -11.90 -1.93
N PRO A 45 -8.32 -12.83 -1.12
CA PRO A 45 -8.29 -12.67 0.33
C PRO A 45 -7.65 -11.34 0.73
N SER A 46 -8.27 -10.68 1.67
CA SER A 46 -7.94 -9.31 2.06
C SER A 46 -8.00 -9.13 3.57
N PHE A 47 -7.40 -8.05 4.04
CA PHE A 47 -7.43 -7.66 5.44
C PHE A 47 -7.58 -6.15 5.58
N THR A 48 -7.98 -5.74 6.76
CA THR A 48 -7.84 -4.36 7.24
C THR A 48 -7.12 -4.39 8.58
N PRO A 49 -6.20 -3.47 8.87
CA PRO A 49 -5.53 -3.43 10.16
C PRO A 49 -6.48 -3.08 11.31
N ALA A 50 -7.69 -2.60 11.01
CA ALA A 50 -8.67 -2.22 12.00
C ALA A 50 -9.53 -3.39 12.47
N VAL A 51 -9.92 -3.32 13.74
CA VAL A 51 -11.07 -4.03 14.32
C VAL A 51 -12.25 -3.06 14.33
N PHE A 52 -13.45 -3.55 14.07
CA PHE A 52 -14.67 -2.73 13.99
C PHE A 52 -15.64 -3.04 15.13
N ARG A 53 -16.42 -2.05 15.56
CA ARG A 53 -17.52 -2.21 16.55
C ARG A 53 -18.73 -2.94 15.95
N SER A 54 -18.81 -3.03 14.62
CA SER A 54 -19.87 -3.74 13.89
C SER A 54 -19.25 -4.70 12.88
N THR A 55 -20.07 -5.40 12.11
CA THR A 55 -19.61 -6.26 11.01
C THR A 55 -19.31 -5.49 9.73
N GLU A 56 -19.52 -4.18 9.71
CA GLU A 56 -19.28 -3.35 8.54
C GLU A 56 -17.85 -2.76 8.57
N ARG A 57 -17.17 -2.78 7.42
CA ARG A 57 -15.87 -2.12 7.22
C ARG A 57 -16.09 -0.65 6.83
N LYS A 58 -16.24 0.21 7.83
CA LYS A 58 -16.42 1.66 7.67
C LYS A 58 -15.59 2.42 8.70
N MET A 59 -15.14 3.62 8.32
CA MET A 59 -14.39 4.51 9.22
C MET A 59 -15.15 4.85 10.50
N ASP A 60 -16.49 4.98 10.41
CA ASP A 60 -17.33 5.40 11.55
C ASP A 60 -17.42 4.37 12.66
N VAL A 61 -17.06 3.12 12.37
CA VAL A 61 -17.11 2.00 13.31
C VAL A 61 -15.76 1.36 13.56
N ALA A 62 -14.67 1.95 13.04
CA ALA A 62 -13.31 1.51 13.37
C ALA A 62 -13.05 1.74 14.86
N ASP A 63 -12.53 0.73 15.56
CA ASP A 63 -12.40 0.71 17.01
C ASP A 63 -10.94 0.69 17.48
N GLN A 64 -10.16 -0.23 16.94
CA GLN A 64 -8.77 -0.44 17.31
C GLN A 64 -7.91 -0.75 16.10
N ILE A 65 -6.65 -0.30 16.12
CA ILE A 65 -5.61 -0.66 15.16
C ILE A 65 -4.32 -0.95 15.92
N ASP A 66 -3.76 -2.15 15.71
CA ASP A 66 -2.52 -2.61 16.33
C ASP A 66 -1.32 -2.52 15.38
N ILE A 67 -1.57 -2.41 14.07
CA ILE A 67 -0.57 -2.47 13.01
C ILE A 67 -0.82 -1.30 12.05
N ALA A 68 0.16 -0.41 11.88
CA ALA A 68 0.12 0.56 10.80
C ALA A 68 0.56 -0.11 9.49
N VAL A 69 -0.09 0.23 8.39
CA VAL A 69 0.23 -0.31 7.06
C VAL A 69 0.50 0.83 6.10
N LEU A 70 1.67 0.79 5.44
CA LEU A 70 2.06 1.73 4.41
C LEU A 70 2.23 0.97 3.08
N ASP A 71 1.71 1.53 1.98
CA ASP A 71 2.02 1.09 0.62
C ASP A 71 3.09 2.01 0.02
N SER A 72 4.27 1.45 -0.25
CA SER A 72 5.38 2.12 -0.96
C SER A 72 5.36 1.67 -2.42
N ASP A 73 4.66 2.43 -3.26
CA ASP A 73 4.41 2.11 -4.67
C ASP A 73 5.27 2.95 -5.64
N CYS A 74 6.22 3.73 -5.11
CA CYS A 74 6.96 4.76 -5.83
C CYS A 74 8.41 4.38 -6.20
N GLY A 75 8.77 3.10 -6.09
CA GLY A 75 10.06 2.60 -6.59
C GLY A 75 11.17 2.49 -5.55
N HIS A 76 10.88 2.62 -4.26
CA HIS A 76 11.85 2.30 -3.21
C HIS A 76 12.19 0.82 -3.21
N THR A 77 13.48 0.49 -3.14
CA THR A 77 13.95 -0.91 -3.06
C THR A 77 13.73 -1.50 -1.67
N LEU A 78 13.75 -2.83 -1.55
CA LEU A 78 13.67 -3.50 -0.26
C LEU A 78 14.80 -3.07 0.68
N GLU A 79 16.01 -2.88 0.15
CA GLU A 79 17.19 -2.44 0.93
C GLU A 79 17.01 -1.02 1.48
N GLU A 80 16.50 -0.08 0.68
CA GLU A 80 16.21 1.29 1.12
C GLU A 80 15.17 1.30 2.25
N ILE A 81 14.07 0.54 2.07
CA ILE A 81 13.02 0.40 3.09
C ILE A 81 13.57 -0.25 4.36
N HIS A 82 14.31 -1.34 4.22
CA HIS A 82 14.94 -2.04 5.35
C HIS A 82 15.86 -1.11 6.14
N THR A 83 16.73 -0.36 5.45
CA THR A 83 17.66 0.59 6.06
C THR A 83 16.91 1.70 6.81
N ALA A 84 15.86 2.26 6.19
CA ALA A 84 15.06 3.31 6.81
C ALA A 84 14.41 2.84 8.12
N ILE A 85 13.82 1.64 8.13
CA ILE A 85 13.14 1.07 9.30
C ILE A 85 14.15 0.69 10.39
N THR A 86 15.23 -0.01 10.02
CA THR A 86 16.29 -0.43 10.96
C THR A 86 16.95 0.78 11.63
N GLY A 87 17.16 1.89 10.88
CA GLY A 87 17.67 3.14 11.41
C GLY A 87 16.78 3.78 12.49
N LYS A 88 15.51 3.39 12.59
CA LYS A 88 14.58 3.81 13.65
C LYS A 88 14.49 2.81 14.81
N GLY A 89 15.04 1.59 14.65
CA GLY A 89 14.87 0.52 15.62
C GLY A 89 13.43 0.03 15.74
N TRP A 90 12.64 0.12 14.66
CA TRP A 90 11.24 -0.31 14.67
C TRP A 90 11.10 -1.73 14.14
N PRO A 91 10.28 -2.58 14.78
CA PRO A 91 9.91 -3.86 14.19
C PRO A 91 9.01 -3.65 12.98
N ALA A 92 9.20 -4.46 11.94
CA ALA A 92 8.39 -4.40 10.74
C ALA A 92 8.36 -5.71 9.97
N ILE A 93 7.33 -5.87 9.17
CA ILE A 93 7.25 -6.88 8.12
C ILE A 93 7.06 -6.15 6.80
N VAL A 94 7.94 -6.41 5.85
CA VAL A 94 7.89 -5.82 4.51
C VAL A 94 7.70 -6.94 3.50
N HIS A 95 6.77 -6.77 2.56
CA HIS A 95 6.62 -7.71 1.46
C HIS A 95 6.26 -6.99 0.16
N SER A 96 6.68 -7.55 -0.97
CA SER A 96 6.33 -7.04 -2.28
C SER A 96 4.83 -7.25 -2.59
N THR A 97 4.23 -6.34 -3.36
CA THR A 97 2.83 -6.42 -3.77
C THR A 97 2.68 -7.16 -5.09
N HIS A 98 1.45 -7.55 -5.47
CA HIS A 98 1.16 -8.30 -6.70
C HIS A 98 1.67 -7.62 -7.99
N SER A 99 1.83 -6.31 -8.00
CA SER A 99 2.34 -5.55 -9.15
C SER A 99 3.80 -5.13 -9.02
N HIS A 100 4.53 -5.78 -8.12
CA HIS A 100 5.96 -5.55 -7.93
C HIS A 100 6.76 -5.83 -9.21
N LEU A 101 7.70 -4.93 -9.50
CA LEU A 101 8.55 -4.94 -10.69
C LEU A 101 7.79 -4.88 -12.04
N ARG A 102 6.53 -4.46 -12.04
CA ARG A 102 5.84 -4.17 -13.30
C ARG A 102 6.56 -3.03 -14.02
N ALA A 103 6.81 -3.22 -15.31
CA ALA A 103 7.50 -2.25 -16.17
C ALA A 103 6.55 -1.53 -17.14
N THR A 104 5.24 -1.63 -16.92
CA THR A 104 4.23 -0.93 -17.72
C THR A 104 3.14 -0.34 -16.85
N THR A 105 2.64 0.82 -17.25
CA THR A 105 1.48 1.46 -16.63
C THR A 105 0.55 2.05 -17.68
N ASP A 106 -0.76 2.04 -17.39
CA ASP A 106 -1.74 2.69 -18.24
C ASP A 106 -2.10 4.07 -17.65
N ILE A 107 -2.13 5.08 -18.49
CA ILE A 107 -2.65 6.41 -18.18
C ILE A 107 -3.83 6.74 -19.08
N THR A 108 -4.75 7.58 -18.59
CA THR A 108 -5.84 8.12 -19.43
C THR A 108 -5.25 9.12 -20.43
N ALA A 109 -5.60 8.96 -21.73
CA ALA A 109 -5.02 9.76 -22.81
C ALA A 109 -5.37 11.26 -22.70
N ALA A 110 -6.63 11.59 -22.42
CA ALA A 110 -7.09 12.98 -22.43
C ALA A 110 -6.37 13.92 -21.43
N PRO A 111 -6.13 13.54 -20.15
CA PRO A 111 -5.30 14.35 -19.25
C PRO A 111 -3.87 14.54 -19.73
N TYR A 112 -3.26 13.49 -20.30
CA TYR A 112 -1.92 13.57 -20.85
C TYR A 112 -1.85 14.53 -22.04
N GLU A 113 -2.75 14.41 -23.01
CA GLU A 113 -2.81 15.27 -24.20
C GLU A 113 -3.05 16.74 -23.83
N LYS A 114 -3.92 17.00 -22.85
CA LYS A 114 -4.11 18.34 -22.31
C LYS A 114 -2.83 18.90 -21.71
N TRP A 115 -2.10 18.08 -20.96
CA TRP A 115 -0.83 18.47 -20.35
C TRP A 115 0.23 18.77 -21.42
N VAL A 116 0.37 17.92 -22.45
CA VAL A 116 1.31 18.12 -23.58
C VAL A 116 1.00 19.43 -24.32
N ALA A 117 -0.26 19.74 -24.52
CA ALA A 117 -0.66 21.00 -25.18
C ALA A 117 -0.24 22.26 -24.39
N GLN A 118 -0.05 22.12 -23.07
CA GLN A 118 0.37 23.22 -22.17
C GLN A 118 1.89 23.24 -21.93
N ASN A 119 2.58 22.11 -22.19
CA ASN A 119 4.00 21.91 -21.89
C ASN A 119 4.73 21.42 -23.16
N ALA A 120 4.69 22.24 -24.20
CA ALA A 120 5.27 21.88 -25.51
C ALA A 120 6.78 21.60 -25.40
N GLY A 121 7.19 20.42 -25.86
CA GLY A 121 8.59 19.98 -25.85
C GLY A 121 8.95 19.08 -24.66
N GLU A 122 8.08 18.92 -23.68
CA GLU A 122 8.29 17.99 -22.58
C GLU A 122 7.89 16.56 -22.96
N SER A 123 8.51 15.59 -22.27
CA SER A 123 8.37 14.15 -22.55
C SER A 123 7.26 13.51 -21.71
N VAL A 124 6.94 12.24 -22.02
CA VAL A 124 6.07 11.44 -21.16
C VAL A 124 6.69 11.16 -19.78
N GLU A 125 8.02 11.14 -19.70
CA GLU A 125 8.77 11.03 -18.45
C GLU A 125 8.47 12.22 -17.52
N ASP A 126 8.52 13.46 -18.05
CA ASP A 126 8.24 14.69 -17.30
C ASP A 126 6.79 14.70 -16.79
N TYR A 127 5.84 14.29 -17.64
CA TYR A 127 4.45 14.11 -17.24
C TYR A 127 4.29 13.15 -16.06
N LEU A 128 4.97 12.00 -16.10
CA LEU A 128 4.87 10.98 -15.07
C LEU A 128 5.54 11.44 -13.77
N LEU A 129 6.68 12.13 -13.85
CA LEU A 129 7.33 12.74 -12.69
C LEU A 129 6.39 13.74 -12.01
N GLU A 130 5.75 14.61 -12.77
CA GLU A 130 4.84 15.63 -12.21
C GLU A 130 3.54 15.03 -11.65
N LYS A 131 2.92 14.06 -12.36
CA LYS A 131 1.55 13.59 -12.06
C LYS A 131 1.48 12.30 -11.25
N LYS A 132 2.56 11.50 -11.24
CA LYS A 132 2.59 10.22 -10.52
C LYS A 132 3.48 10.23 -9.29
N GLY A 133 4.43 11.16 -9.19
CA GLY A 133 5.23 11.39 -8.00
C GLY A 133 6.17 10.24 -7.60
N CYS A 134 6.42 9.26 -8.47
CA CYS A 134 7.38 8.20 -8.19
C CYS A 134 8.82 8.68 -8.36
N LEU A 135 9.77 7.90 -7.83
CA LEU A 135 11.19 8.20 -7.95
C LEU A 135 11.61 8.32 -9.43
N PRO A 136 12.46 9.29 -9.79
CA PRO A 136 12.89 9.53 -11.19
C PRO A 136 13.40 8.27 -11.88
N ARG A 137 14.10 7.39 -11.15
CA ARG A 137 14.62 6.12 -11.69
C ARG A 137 13.54 5.20 -12.29
N VAL A 138 12.29 5.29 -11.81
CA VAL A 138 11.18 4.48 -12.33
C VAL A 138 10.76 4.95 -13.71
N TRP A 139 10.76 6.27 -13.92
CA TRP A 139 10.29 6.87 -15.17
C TRP A 139 11.40 7.11 -16.20
N SER A 140 12.66 6.91 -15.82
CA SER A 140 13.80 7.11 -16.70
C SER A 140 13.67 6.28 -17.99
N GLY A 141 13.64 6.96 -19.13
CA GLY A 141 13.44 6.37 -20.45
C GLY A 141 12.01 5.89 -20.71
N ALA A 142 11.01 6.39 -19.97
CA ALA A 142 9.62 6.06 -20.19
C ALA A 142 9.16 6.44 -21.59
N ARG A 143 8.37 5.56 -22.23
CA ARG A 143 7.85 5.76 -23.60
C ARG A 143 6.47 5.17 -23.77
N ILE A 144 5.68 5.77 -24.66
CA ILE A 144 4.39 5.22 -25.06
C ILE A 144 4.63 4.05 -25.99
N VAL A 145 4.13 2.87 -25.64
CA VAL A 145 4.30 1.62 -26.41
C VAL A 145 2.98 1.05 -26.92
N GLY A 146 1.84 1.58 -26.48
CA GLY A 146 0.54 1.10 -26.91
C GLY A 146 -0.58 2.05 -26.57
N GLU A 147 -1.72 1.77 -27.16
CA GLU A 147 -2.97 2.49 -26.96
C GLU A 147 -4.14 1.51 -26.93
N SER A 148 -5.14 1.75 -26.10
CA SER A 148 -6.35 0.94 -26.00
C SER A 148 -7.57 1.77 -25.64
N GLY A 149 -8.77 1.26 -25.94
CA GLY A 149 -10.04 1.97 -25.73
C GLY A 149 -10.30 3.06 -26.74
N MET A 150 -11.41 3.76 -26.59
CA MET A 150 -11.84 4.88 -27.44
C MET A 150 -12.48 5.99 -26.63
N GLY A 151 -12.46 7.22 -27.15
CA GLY A 151 -13.05 8.39 -26.52
C GLY A 151 -12.52 8.64 -25.09
N PRO A 152 -13.38 8.92 -24.12
CA PRO A 152 -12.95 9.19 -22.73
C PRO A 152 -12.27 8.01 -22.03
N ALA A 153 -12.49 6.77 -22.49
CA ALA A 153 -11.89 5.56 -21.96
C ALA A 153 -10.55 5.21 -22.62
N ARG A 154 -10.06 6.04 -23.56
CA ARG A 154 -8.78 5.81 -24.24
C ARG A 154 -7.63 5.90 -23.25
N LYS A 155 -6.75 4.87 -23.30
CA LYS A 155 -5.58 4.74 -22.46
C LYS A 155 -4.33 4.61 -23.30
N LEU A 156 -3.25 5.18 -22.80
CA LEU A 156 -1.90 4.99 -23.32
C LEU A 156 -1.15 4.04 -22.39
N THR A 157 -0.55 3.01 -22.97
CA THR A 157 0.33 2.10 -22.24
C THR A 157 1.75 2.63 -22.31
N ILE A 158 2.31 2.92 -21.14
CA ILE A 158 3.66 3.44 -20.97
C ILE A 158 4.56 2.29 -20.52
N GLU A 159 5.66 2.06 -21.24
CA GLU A 159 6.78 1.24 -20.77
C GLU A 159 7.74 2.12 -19.95
N HIS A 160 8.22 1.60 -18.82
CA HIS A 160 9.14 2.28 -17.90
C HIS A 160 10.06 1.27 -17.21
N GLN A 161 10.99 1.73 -16.38
CA GLN A 161 11.82 0.81 -15.59
C GLN A 161 10.96 -0.03 -14.63
N PRO A 162 11.37 -1.28 -14.32
CA PRO A 162 10.68 -2.08 -13.31
C PRO A 162 10.49 -1.29 -12.01
N CYS A 163 9.24 -1.17 -11.55
CA CYS A 163 8.90 -0.39 -10.36
C CYS A 163 8.78 -1.31 -9.14
N PRO A 164 9.73 -1.25 -8.18
CA PRO A 164 9.58 -1.93 -6.90
C PRO A 164 8.34 -1.40 -6.15
N LYS A 165 7.55 -2.32 -5.58
CA LYS A 165 6.32 -2.00 -4.85
C LYS A 165 6.20 -2.88 -3.62
N PHE A 166 6.13 -2.26 -2.47
CA PHE A 166 6.12 -2.95 -1.19
C PHE A 166 4.97 -2.49 -0.30
N ARG A 167 4.54 -3.41 0.55
CA ARG A 167 3.69 -3.13 1.70
C ARG A 167 4.51 -3.30 2.97
N ILE A 168 4.39 -2.34 3.88
CA ILE A 168 5.14 -2.26 5.12
C ILE A 168 4.13 -2.33 6.26
N LEU A 169 4.24 -3.36 7.10
CA LEU A 169 3.45 -3.53 8.31
C LEU A 169 4.32 -3.14 9.50
N LEU A 170 3.87 -2.13 10.25
CA LEU A 170 4.56 -1.60 11.42
C LEU A 170 3.73 -1.88 12.67
N PRO A 171 4.10 -2.87 13.49
CA PRO A 171 3.47 -3.12 14.78
C PRO A 171 3.56 -1.89 15.69
N LEU A 172 2.43 -1.39 16.17
CA LEU A 172 2.38 -0.22 17.02
C LEU A 172 2.81 -0.57 18.44
N ALA A 173 3.66 0.25 19.06
CA ALA A 173 4.02 0.08 20.48
C ALA A 173 2.79 0.17 21.38
N LYS A 174 1.88 1.09 21.08
CA LYS A 174 0.56 1.26 21.70
C LYS A 174 -0.51 1.23 20.62
N PRO A 175 -1.58 0.43 20.77
CA PRO A 175 -2.69 0.42 19.84
C PRO A 175 -3.29 1.82 19.67
N TRP A 176 -3.72 2.16 18.46
CA TRP A 176 -4.66 3.26 18.27
C TRP A 176 -6.07 2.77 18.65
N ARG A 177 -6.80 3.57 19.41
CA ARG A 177 -8.17 3.26 19.82
C ARG A 177 -9.05 4.46 19.58
N ALA A 178 -10.20 4.26 18.96
CA ALA A 178 -11.17 5.34 18.73
C ALA A 178 -11.65 5.97 20.06
N ALA A 179 -11.78 5.17 21.11
CA ALA A 179 -12.19 5.61 22.44
C ALA A 179 -11.20 6.58 23.14
N ASP A 180 -9.97 6.70 22.64
CA ASP A 180 -8.98 7.65 23.20
C ASP A 180 -9.22 9.10 22.71
N PHE A 181 -10.23 9.35 21.86
CA PHE A 181 -10.53 10.64 21.24
C PHE A 181 -11.95 11.12 21.58
N ALA A 182 -12.20 12.41 21.40
CA ALA A 182 -13.49 13.03 21.71
C ALA A 182 -14.64 12.41 20.87
N ASP A 183 -14.37 12.07 19.63
CA ASP A 183 -15.32 11.43 18.71
C ASP A 183 -14.58 10.68 17.60
N GLN A 184 -15.33 9.97 16.75
CA GLN A 184 -14.79 9.19 15.65
C GLN A 184 -14.13 10.06 14.57
N PHE A 185 -14.59 11.28 14.37
CA PHE A 185 -13.99 12.20 13.41
C PHE A 185 -12.58 12.59 13.83
N ALA A 186 -12.41 13.00 15.10
CA ALA A 186 -11.10 13.31 15.68
C ALA A 186 -10.16 12.09 15.66
N ALA A 187 -10.70 10.90 15.96
CA ALA A 187 -9.94 9.65 15.89
C ALA A 187 -9.42 9.36 14.49
N ASN A 188 -10.27 9.46 13.47
CA ASN A 188 -9.89 9.24 12.06
C ASN A 188 -8.90 10.29 11.54
N ALA A 189 -9.07 11.56 11.93
CA ALA A 189 -8.14 12.63 11.58
C ALA A 189 -6.75 12.37 12.16
N CYS A 190 -6.66 12.03 13.45
CA CYS A 190 -5.39 11.65 14.09
C CYS A 190 -4.74 10.43 13.45
N TRP A 191 -5.52 9.42 13.04
CA TRP A 191 -4.96 8.26 12.33
C TRP A 191 -4.31 8.67 11.02
N ARG A 192 -4.97 9.49 10.21
CA ARG A 192 -4.43 10.00 8.93
C ARG A 192 -3.11 10.73 9.14
N GLU A 193 -3.06 11.62 10.12
CA GLU A 193 -1.84 12.36 10.47
C GLU A 193 -0.71 11.41 10.90
N ARG A 194 -1.01 10.38 11.69
CA ARG A 194 -0.03 9.38 12.13
C ARG A 194 0.56 8.57 10.97
N ILE A 195 -0.26 8.14 10.02
CA ILE A 195 0.22 7.43 8.82
C ILE A 195 1.16 8.33 8.01
N GLY A 196 0.78 9.58 7.75
CA GLY A 196 1.64 10.55 7.08
C GLY A 196 2.96 10.80 7.85
N ALA A 197 2.89 10.93 9.17
CA ALA A 197 4.07 11.13 10.01
C ALA A 197 5.00 9.89 10.00
N LEU A 198 4.46 8.66 9.99
CA LEU A 198 5.25 7.43 9.87
C LEU A 198 6.00 7.37 8.53
N ALA A 199 5.32 7.65 7.41
CA ALA A 199 5.93 7.68 6.09
C ALA A 199 7.03 8.75 6.01
N HIS A 200 6.75 9.97 6.48
CA HIS A 200 7.72 11.05 6.55
C HIS A 200 8.93 10.69 7.43
N ALA A 201 8.72 10.07 8.59
CA ALA A 201 9.79 9.65 9.48
C ALA A 201 10.73 8.62 8.85
N LEU A 202 10.21 7.78 7.96
CA LEU A 202 10.96 6.79 7.17
C LEU A 202 11.55 7.39 5.88
N ASN A 203 11.21 8.63 5.55
CA ASN A 203 11.54 9.26 4.26
C ASN A 203 11.10 8.40 3.07
N LEU A 204 9.89 7.84 3.16
CA LEU A 204 9.28 7.02 2.12
C LEU A 204 8.04 7.72 1.55
N ASP A 205 7.93 7.71 0.24
CA ASP A 205 6.67 8.05 -0.41
C ASP A 205 5.64 6.97 -0.11
N HIS A 206 4.39 7.37 0.12
CA HIS A 206 3.29 6.45 0.38
C HIS A 206 2.05 6.87 -0.41
N ASP A 207 1.16 5.91 -0.64
CA ASP A 207 -0.13 6.19 -1.27
C ASP A 207 -1.06 6.90 -0.27
N GLU A 208 -1.27 8.21 -0.48
CA GLU A 208 -2.18 9.04 0.34
C GLU A 208 -3.62 8.51 0.36
N SER A 209 -4.03 7.70 -0.62
CA SER A 209 -5.35 7.05 -0.60
C SER A 209 -5.45 5.91 0.42
N CYS A 210 -4.33 5.49 1.03
CA CYS A 210 -4.24 4.38 1.96
C CYS A 210 -4.25 4.78 3.44
N VAL A 211 -4.67 6.00 3.76
CA VAL A 211 -4.58 6.58 5.13
C VAL A 211 -5.84 6.46 5.97
N ASP A 212 -6.92 5.89 5.47
CA ASP A 212 -8.17 5.76 6.25
C ASP A 212 -8.15 4.54 7.19
N THR A 213 -8.89 4.64 8.32
CA THR A 213 -8.95 3.58 9.34
C THR A 213 -9.67 2.31 8.86
N SER A 214 -10.37 2.36 7.74
CA SER A 214 -11.08 1.21 7.17
C SER A 214 -10.41 0.69 5.90
N ARG A 215 -9.18 1.11 5.62
CA ARG A 215 -8.48 0.73 4.39
C ARG A 215 -8.35 -0.77 4.26
N LEU A 216 -8.72 -1.26 3.08
CA LEU A 216 -8.55 -2.65 2.70
C LEU A 216 -7.21 -2.85 1.99
N PHE A 217 -6.55 -3.92 2.37
CA PHE A 217 -5.34 -4.42 1.71
C PHE A 217 -5.54 -5.88 1.32
N PHE A 218 -4.95 -6.29 0.19
CA PHE A 218 -4.91 -7.71 -0.17
C PHE A 218 -3.81 -8.42 0.60
N LEU A 219 -4.06 -9.66 1.03
CA LEU A 219 -3.01 -10.55 1.54
C LEU A 219 -1.96 -10.81 0.44
N PRO A 220 -0.74 -11.23 0.80
CA PRO A 220 0.34 -11.44 -0.17
C PRO A 220 -0.05 -12.42 -1.27
N ARG A 221 0.06 -11.99 -2.51
CA ARG A 221 -0.23 -12.80 -3.69
C ARG A 221 0.75 -12.51 -4.82
N ILE A 222 1.03 -13.55 -5.60
CA ILE A 222 1.83 -13.50 -6.82
C ILE A 222 1.01 -14.05 -7.99
N ALA A 223 1.25 -13.54 -9.20
CA ALA A 223 0.49 -13.96 -10.37
C ALA A 223 0.79 -15.41 -10.75
N THR A 224 2.04 -15.84 -10.68
CA THR A 224 2.54 -17.19 -10.98
C THR A 224 3.67 -17.55 -10.03
N SER A 225 4.05 -18.82 -9.97
CA SER A 225 5.21 -19.28 -9.19
C SER A 225 6.55 -18.70 -9.63
N ALA A 226 6.62 -18.17 -10.86
CA ALA A 226 7.81 -17.48 -11.39
C ALA A 226 7.81 -15.96 -11.11
N SER A 227 6.72 -15.41 -10.57
CA SER A 227 6.66 -13.99 -10.22
C SER A 227 7.59 -13.68 -9.05
N PRO A 228 8.35 -12.57 -9.08
CA PRO A 228 9.22 -12.20 -7.99
C PRO A 228 8.41 -11.91 -6.72
N PHE A 229 8.91 -12.41 -5.59
CA PHE A 229 8.38 -12.07 -4.28
C PHE A 229 9.55 -11.80 -3.34
N GLU A 230 9.62 -10.59 -2.84
CA GLU A 230 10.65 -10.13 -1.92
C GLU A 230 10.03 -9.77 -0.58
N PHE A 231 10.73 -10.06 0.50
CA PHE A 231 10.27 -9.69 1.85
C PHE A 231 11.44 -9.49 2.82
N ALA A 232 11.15 -8.78 3.91
CA ALA A 232 12.02 -8.67 5.08
C ALA A 232 11.20 -8.73 6.37
N VAL A 233 11.77 -9.34 7.41
CA VAL A 233 11.26 -9.31 8.78
C VAL A 233 12.30 -8.64 9.65
N ILE A 234 11.94 -7.51 10.26
CA ILE A 234 12.80 -6.67 11.10
C ILE A 234 12.28 -6.79 12.54
N LYS A 235 13.13 -7.23 13.46
CA LYS A 235 12.80 -7.41 14.89
C LYS A 235 13.48 -6.38 15.76
#